data_496ca17d21db52f09e01d339a1652f8c
#
_entry.id   496ca17d21db52f09e01d339a1652f8c
#
_cell.length_a   1.000
_cell.length_b   1.000
_cell.length_c   1.000
_cell.angle_alpha   90.00
_cell.angle_beta   90.00
_cell.angle_gamma   90.00
#
_symmetry.space_group_name_H-M   'P 1'
#
loop_
_entity.id
_entity.type
_entity.pdbx_description
1 polymer ?
#
loop_
_entity_poly.entity_id
_entity_poly.type
_entity_poly.pdbx_seq_one_letter_code
_entity_poly.pdbx_strand_id
1 'polypeptide(L)'
;MVLNDDAEVTDGQIDHATGLLILREHDKPWDIYCTKSVYEDMTTGYPIFNILELFRGVNWHEVSTEQVPYTIPKADILIFTAVPLKSEAPPYSPHRHNTVPGDNVGNKMEDTKTGKNLFYAPGLGVIEDNVLEYMSNADVVLIDGTVWTNDEMSRHGINNKLASEMGHLDQSSKGGIMETLSNLKKPRKILIHINNTNPILREDSDERKILNSHNIEVSYDGMDIII
;
A
#
# COMPACT_ATOMS: atom_id res chain seq x y z
N MET A 1 8.18 -0.16 2.40
CA MET A 1 9.17 -1.25 2.55
C MET A 1 10.41 -0.68 3.20
N VAL A 2 11.07 -1.39 4.12
CA VAL A 2 12.31 -0.95 4.78
C VAL A 2 13.40 -1.99 4.54
N LEU A 3 14.56 -1.54 4.05
CA LEU A 3 15.72 -2.38 3.75
C LEU A 3 16.97 -1.75 4.37
N ASN A 4 17.33 -2.15 5.59
CA ASN A 4 18.44 -1.56 6.34
C ASN A 4 18.26 -0.04 6.54
N ASP A 5 18.98 0.79 5.75
CA ASP A 5 18.88 2.26 5.80
C ASP A 5 18.05 2.84 4.64
N ASP A 6 17.48 2.00 3.77
CA ASP A 6 16.62 2.42 2.69
C ASP A 6 15.15 2.14 3.06
N ALA A 7 14.27 3.08 2.80
CA ALA A 7 12.83 2.90 2.99
C ALA A 7 12.07 3.48 1.81
N GLU A 8 11.10 2.72 1.32
CA GLU A 8 10.11 3.21 0.38
C GLU A 8 8.80 3.50 1.11
N VAL A 9 8.25 4.69 0.86
CA VAL A 9 7.00 5.17 1.47
C VAL A 9 5.99 5.43 0.36
N THR A 10 4.94 4.62 0.33
CA THR A 10 3.93 4.61 -0.75
C THR A 10 2.87 5.69 -0.61
N ASP A 11 2.69 6.18 0.59
CA ASP A 11 1.72 7.23 0.94
C ASP A 11 2.06 7.86 2.29
N GLY A 12 1.41 8.97 2.62
CA GLY A 12 1.65 9.71 3.85
C GLY A 12 0.85 9.23 5.06
N GLN A 13 0.20 8.07 5.05
CA GLN A 13 -0.64 7.63 6.17
C GLN A 13 0.19 7.34 7.42
N ILE A 14 -0.39 7.68 8.59
CA ILE A 14 0.33 7.65 9.86
C ILE A 14 0.79 6.23 10.24
N ASP A 15 -0.03 5.23 9.98
CA ASP A 15 0.25 3.82 10.25
C ASP A 15 1.30 3.22 9.30
N HIS A 16 1.49 3.81 8.11
CA HIS A 16 2.51 3.39 7.16
C HIS A 16 3.88 4.03 7.44
N ALA A 17 3.92 5.23 8.00
CA ALA A 17 5.16 6.01 8.13
C ALA A 17 5.73 6.09 9.56
N THR A 18 4.90 5.92 10.62
CA THR A 18 5.35 6.08 12.02
C THR A 18 6.49 5.14 12.40
N GLY A 19 6.59 3.97 11.78
CA GLY A 19 7.67 3.01 12.01
C GLY A 19 9.07 3.60 11.82
N LEU A 20 9.23 4.61 10.96
CA LEU A 20 10.50 5.31 10.76
C LEU A 20 10.99 6.02 12.03
N LEU A 21 10.07 6.57 12.84
CA LEU A 21 10.40 7.22 14.11
C LEU A 21 10.91 6.21 15.16
N ILE A 22 10.43 4.98 15.13
CA ILE A 22 10.89 3.92 16.03
C ILE A 22 12.33 3.54 15.71
N LEU A 23 12.72 3.59 14.44
CA LEU A 23 14.05 3.25 13.93
C LEU A 23 14.96 4.49 13.78
N ARG A 24 14.73 5.55 14.55
CA ARG A 24 15.44 6.84 14.44
C ARG A 24 16.91 6.81 14.86
N GLU A 25 17.30 5.87 15.72
CA GLU A 25 18.66 5.82 16.28
C GLU A 25 19.61 5.04 15.36
N HIS A 26 20.39 5.76 14.58
CA HIS A 26 21.45 5.19 13.73
C HIS A 26 22.46 6.28 13.35
N ASP A 27 23.66 5.88 12.92
CA ASP A 27 24.76 6.77 12.51
C ASP A 27 24.70 7.17 11.04
N LYS A 28 23.76 6.59 10.27
CA LYS A 28 23.54 6.91 8.86
C LYS A 28 22.15 7.47 8.64
N PRO A 29 21.97 8.44 7.75
CA PRO A 29 20.64 8.93 7.40
C PRO A 29 19.79 7.83 6.75
N TRP A 30 18.49 8.04 6.78
CA TRP A 30 17.56 7.28 5.94
C TRP A 30 17.70 7.70 4.49
N ASP A 31 17.82 6.76 3.57
CA ASP A 31 17.57 6.95 2.15
C ASP A 31 16.08 6.66 1.88
N ILE A 32 15.26 7.73 1.75
CA ILE A 32 13.80 7.63 1.62
C ILE A 32 13.39 7.81 0.17
N TYR A 33 12.73 6.80 -0.38
CA TYR A 33 12.16 6.79 -1.73
C TYR A 33 10.65 7.04 -1.63
N CYS A 34 10.19 8.20 -2.05
CA CYS A 34 8.76 8.54 -2.11
C CYS A 34 8.49 9.64 -3.13
N THR A 35 7.23 9.79 -3.50
CA THR A 35 6.79 10.87 -4.39
C THR A 35 6.94 12.24 -3.73
N LYS A 36 6.88 13.28 -4.54
CA LYS A 36 6.92 14.66 -4.04
C LYS A 36 5.77 14.97 -3.10
N SER A 37 4.54 14.50 -3.39
CA SER A 37 3.37 14.73 -2.54
C SER A 37 3.50 14.04 -1.18
N VAL A 38 4.01 12.82 -1.14
CA VAL A 38 4.30 12.12 0.13
C VAL A 38 5.39 12.85 0.91
N TYR A 39 6.45 13.34 0.25
CA TYR A 39 7.47 14.16 0.90
C TYR A 39 6.88 15.45 1.51
N GLU A 40 5.96 16.12 0.81
CA GLU A 40 5.26 17.29 1.33
C GLU A 40 4.42 16.93 2.58
N ASP A 41 3.70 15.83 2.57
CA ASP A 41 2.96 15.33 3.73
C ASP A 41 3.90 15.09 4.94
N MET A 42 5.04 14.42 4.69
CA MET A 42 6.01 14.03 5.71
C MET A 42 6.90 15.19 6.21
N THR A 43 6.82 16.35 5.59
CA THR A 43 7.55 17.56 5.99
C THR A 43 6.66 18.70 6.47
N THR A 44 5.33 18.60 6.25
CA THR A 44 4.37 19.63 6.63
C THR A 44 3.29 19.13 7.59
N GLY A 45 2.30 18.41 7.08
CA GLY A 45 1.14 17.96 7.87
C GLY A 45 1.45 16.92 8.93
N TYR A 46 2.35 16.00 8.64
CA TYR A 46 2.91 15.02 9.57
C TYR A 46 4.45 15.03 9.47
N PRO A 47 5.14 16.02 10.09
CA PRO A 47 6.51 16.36 9.78
C PRO A 47 7.55 15.40 10.39
N ILE A 48 7.42 14.11 10.17
CA ILE A 48 8.32 13.10 10.72
C ILE A 48 9.72 13.17 10.12
N PHE A 49 9.85 13.59 8.85
CA PHE A 49 11.18 13.77 8.26
C PHE A 49 11.94 14.91 8.94
N ASN A 50 11.26 16.00 9.29
CA ASN A 50 11.87 17.10 10.04
C ASN A 50 12.29 16.66 11.46
N ILE A 51 11.54 15.74 12.06
CA ILE A 51 11.92 15.15 13.36
C ILE A 51 13.14 14.25 13.19
N LEU A 52 13.17 13.41 12.16
CA LEU A 52 14.27 12.50 11.87
C LEU A 52 15.59 13.22 11.58
N GLU A 53 15.55 14.47 11.05
CA GLU A 53 16.73 15.31 10.85
C GLU A 53 17.45 15.64 12.17
N LEU A 54 16.75 15.61 13.31
CA LEU A 54 17.33 15.81 14.64
C LEU A 54 18.01 14.56 15.20
N PHE A 55 17.90 13.42 14.52
CA PHE A 55 18.47 12.13 14.91
C PHE A 55 19.45 11.65 13.84
N ARG A 56 19.02 10.86 12.89
CA ARG A 56 19.86 10.25 11.87
C ARG A 56 19.86 10.97 10.52
N GLY A 57 18.90 11.87 10.29
CA GLY A 57 18.72 12.58 9.01
C GLY A 57 17.95 11.78 7.96
N VAL A 58 17.56 12.47 6.87
CA VAL A 58 16.82 11.93 5.74
C VAL A 58 17.43 12.40 4.41
N ASN A 59 17.82 11.47 3.57
CA ASN A 59 18.14 11.72 2.16
C ASN A 59 16.90 11.35 1.34
N TRP A 60 16.18 12.33 0.81
CA TRP A 60 15.03 12.07 -0.02
C TRP A 60 15.42 11.80 -1.48
N HIS A 61 14.88 10.71 -2.02
CA HIS A 61 14.97 10.32 -3.42
C HIS A 61 13.58 10.39 -4.03
N GLU A 62 13.36 11.33 -4.94
CA GLU A 62 12.08 11.52 -5.58
C GLU A 62 11.72 10.34 -6.48
N VAL A 63 10.55 9.73 -6.22
CA VAL A 63 9.96 8.69 -7.05
C VAL A 63 8.98 9.34 -8.03
N SER A 64 9.19 9.07 -9.32
CA SER A 64 8.36 9.64 -10.39
C SER A 64 6.98 8.99 -10.45
N THR A 65 5.94 9.80 -10.65
CA THR A 65 4.57 9.35 -10.94
C THR A 65 4.34 8.98 -12.40
N GLU A 66 5.34 9.20 -13.26
CA GLU A 66 5.30 8.87 -14.70
C GLU A 66 5.59 7.39 -14.98
N GLN A 67 5.52 6.53 -13.97
CA GLN A 67 5.77 5.08 -14.06
C GLN A 67 7.17 4.76 -14.64
N VAL A 68 8.15 5.59 -14.35
CA VAL A 68 9.55 5.38 -14.75
C VAL A 68 10.16 4.35 -13.80
N PRO A 69 10.77 3.25 -14.31
CA PRO A 69 11.43 2.27 -13.46
C PRO A 69 12.61 2.86 -12.70
N TYR A 70 12.81 2.44 -11.46
CA TYR A 70 13.93 2.82 -10.61
C TYR A 70 14.47 1.63 -9.80
N THR A 71 15.65 1.81 -9.23
CA THR A 71 16.28 0.80 -8.36
C THR A 71 16.59 1.39 -7.00
N ILE A 72 16.58 0.55 -5.98
CA ILE A 72 17.03 0.86 -4.63
C ILE A 72 18.35 0.12 -4.41
N PRO A 73 19.45 0.77 -4.02
CA PRO A 73 20.80 0.18 -4.02
C PRO A 73 20.92 -1.14 -3.26
N LYS A 74 20.21 -1.29 -2.14
CA LYS A 74 20.24 -2.52 -1.33
C LYS A 74 19.24 -3.58 -1.77
N ALA A 75 18.46 -3.28 -2.82
CA ALA A 75 17.58 -4.20 -3.52
C ALA A 75 17.93 -4.28 -5.01
N ASP A 76 19.21 -4.36 -5.34
CA ASP A 76 19.79 -4.25 -6.68
C ASP A 76 19.31 -5.32 -7.69
N ILE A 77 18.73 -6.41 -7.18
CA ILE A 77 18.07 -7.43 -8.00
C ILE A 77 16.62 -7.08 -8.36
N LEU A 78 16.05 -6.02 -7.78
CA LEU A 78 14.68 -5.60 -8.02
C LEU A 78 14.63 -4.30 -8.80
N ILE A 79 13.73 -4.25 -9.77
CA ILE A 79 13.30 -3.02 -10.44
C ILE A 79 11.93 -2.65 -9.92
N PHE A 80 11.80 -1.41 -9.45
CA PHE A 80 10.57 -0.83 -8.94
C PHE A 80 9.92 0.05 -9.99
N THR A 81 8.60 0.07 -10.02
CA THR A 81 7.81 1.03 -10.81
C THR A 81 6.65 1.51 -9.96
N ALA A 82 6.66 2.79 -9.59
CA ALA A 82 5.56 3.38 -8.86
C ALA A 82 4.37 3.64 -9.80
N VAL A 83 3.20 3.21 -9.38
CA VAL A 83 1.94 3.32 -10.12
C VAL A 83 0.99 4.19 -9.30
N PRO A 84 0.63 5.41 -9.73
CA PRO A 84 -0.32 6.24 -9.01
C PRO A 84 -1.65 5.50 -8.79
N LEU A 85 -2.17 5.57 -7.58
CA LEU A 85 -3.44 4.97 -7.18
C LEU A 85 -4.45 6.07 -6.86
N LYS A 86 -5.71 5.85 -7.22
CA LYS A 86 -6.83 6.69 -6.75
C LYS A 86 -7.22 6.25 -5.35
N SER A 87 -6.85 7.06 -4.39
CA SER A 87 -7.19 6.95 -2.98
C SER A 87 -7.24 8.35 -2.36
N GLU A 88 -7.58 8.44 -1.09
CA GLU A 88 -7.60 9.71 -0.36
C GLU A 88 -6.23 10.01 0.24
N ALA A 89 -5.79 11.26 0.14
CA ALA A 89 -4.64 11.75 0.90
C ALA A 89 -4.95 11.74 2.40
N PRO A 90 -3.94 11.66 3.29
CA PRO A 90 -4.19 11.67 4.73
C PRO A 90 -4.88 12.96 5.20
N PRO A 91 -5.59 12.94 6.34
CA PRO A 91 -6.37 14.10 6.84
C PRO A 91 -5.56 15.38 7.06
N TYR A 92 -4.26 15.25 7.30
CA TYR A 92 -3.32 16.35 7.51
C TYR A 92 -2.58 16.79 6.24
N SER A 93 -2.80 16.08 5.12
CA SER A 93 -2.20 16.45 3.84
C SER A 93 -2.72 17.78 3.34
N PRO A 94 -1.86 18.64 2.77
CA PRO A 94 -2.32 19.81 2.02
C PRO A 94 -3.19 19.43 0.81
N HIS A 95 -3.12 18.19 0.36
CA HIS A 95 -3.87 17.63 -0.79
C HIS A 95 -5.18 16.96 -0.39
N ARG A 96 -5.55 16.91 0.91
CA ARG A 96 -6.70 16.14 1.41
C ARG A 96 -8.00 16.30 0.62
N HIS A 97 -8.29 17.49 0.12
CA HIS A 97 -9.53 17.79 -0.62
C HIS A 97 -9.30 18.03 -2.12
N ASN A 98 -8.08 17.80 -2.58
CA ASN A 98 -7.68 17.96 -3.96
C ASN A 98 -6.51 17.01 -4.25
N THR A 99 -6.80 15.71 -4.18
CA THR A 99 -5.80 14.65 -4.35
C THR A 99 -5.07 14.77 -5.69
N VAL A 100 -3.77 14.54 -5.65
CA VAL A 100 -2.91 14.61 -6.83
C VAL A 100 -2.27 13.25 -7.10
N PRO A 101 -1.86 12.96 -8.36
CA PRO A 101 -1.10 11.76 -8.65
C PRO A 101 0.15 11.68 -7.75
N GLY A 102 0.29 10.57 -7.04
CA GLY A 102 1.41 10.34 -6.14
C GLY A 102 1.10 10.51 -4.65
N ASP A 103 -0.08 10.99 -4.25
CA ASP A 103 -0.52 10.95 -2.84
C ASP A 103 -0.58 9.50 -2.33
N ASN A 104 -0.90 8.59 -3.23
CA ASN A 104 -0.87 7.14 -3.00
C ASN A 104 -0.28 6.46 -4.23
N VAL A 105 0.63 5.54 -4.03
CA VAL A 105 1.20 4.72 -5.11
C VAL A 105 1.18 3.24 -4.77
N GLY A 106 0.90 2.43 -5.76
CA GLY A 106 1.25 1.02 -5.76
C GLY A 106 2.64 0.82 -6.35
N ASN A 107 3.23 -0.34 -6.14
CA ASN A 107 4.53 -0.68 -6.69
C ASN A 107 4.50 -2.00 -7.45
N LYS A 108 4.98 -1.96 -8.69
CA LYS A 108 5.44 -3.17 -9.35
C LYS A 108 6.90 -3.39 -8.95
N MET A 109 7.22 -4.57 -8.45
CA MET A 109 8.57 -5.03 -8.15
C MET A 109 8.89 -6.20 -9.05
N GLU A 110 9.94 -6.10 -9.86
CA GLU A 110 10.35 -7.14 -10.80
C GLU A 110 11.75 -7.64 -10.44
N ASP A 111 11.88 -8.96 -10.27
CA ASP A 111 13.17 -9.63 -10.10
C ASP A 111 13.89 -9.72 -11.45
N THR A 112 15.05 -9.07 -11.55
CA THR A 112 15.85 -9.01 -12.79
C THR A 112 16.43 -10.35 -13.22
N LYS A 113 16.52 -11.34 -12.31
CA LYS A 113 17.08 -12.66 -12.58
C LYS A 113 16.03 -13.63 -13.11
N THR A 114 14.81 -13.56 -12.55
CA THR A 114 13.73 -14.51 -12.86
C THR A 114 12.69 -13.93 -13.81
N GLY A 115 12.61 -12.60 -13.92
CA GLY A 115 11.54 -11.86 -14.61
C GLY A 115 10.19 -11.96 -13.91
N LYS A 116 10.13 -12.55 -12.72
CA LYS A 116 8.92 -12.62 -11.90
C LYS A 116 8.62 -11.27 -11.29
N ASN A 117 7.35 -10.97 -11.11
CA ASN A 117 6.97 -9.69 -10.56
C ASN A 117 5.82 -9.77 -9.56
N LEU A 118 5.82 -8.81 -8.64
CA LEU A 118 4.81 -8.60 -7.62
C LEU A 118 4.22 -7.21 -7.81
N PHE A 119 2.90 -7.07 -7.67
CA PHE A 119 2.23 -5.79 -7.57
C PHE A 119 1.70 -5.58 -6.15
N TYR A 120 2.11 -4.48 -5.53
CA TYR A 120 1.78 -4.09 -4.15
C TYR A 120 0.94 -2.82 -4.18
N ALA A 121 -0.26 -2.84 -3.60
CA ALA A 121 -1.15 -1.68 -3.52
C ALA A 121 -1.92 -1.70 -2.18
N PRO A 122 -1.35 -1.12 -1.11
CA PRO A 122 -1.90 -1.20 0.25
C PRO A 122 -3.09 -0.27 0.48
N GLY A 123 -3.20 0.83 -0.28
CA GLY A 123 -4.27 1.82 -0.17
C GLY A 123 -4.92 2.04 -1.53
N LEU A 124 -6.09 1.43 -1.78
CA LEU A 124 -6.73 1.40 -3.09
C LEU A 124 -8.21 1.78 -2.98
N GLY A 125 -8.56 3.00 -3.41
CA GLY A 125 -9.95 3.47 -3.43
C GLY A 125 -10.71 3.10 -4.69
N VAL A 126 -10.01 3.03 -5.84
CA VAL A 126 -10.59 2.68 -7.15
C VAL A 126 -9.60 1.85 -7.95
N ILE A 127 -10.08 0.80 -8.60
CA ILE A 127 -9.29 0.01 -9.55
C ILE A 127 -9.49 0.61 -10.95
N GLU A 128 -8.51 1.39 -11.40
CA GLU A 128 -8.49 1.93 -12.76
C GLU A 128 -7.93 0.89 -13.76
N ASP A 129 -8.17 1.11 -15.05
CA ASP A 129 -7.77 0.14 -16.10
C ASP A 129 -6.25 -0.14 -16.09
N ASN A 130 -5.41 0.88 -15.87
CA ASN A 130 -3.98 0.71 -15.74
C ASN A 130 -3.58 -0.12 -14.51
N VAL A 131 -4.23 0.09 -13.37
CA VAL A 131 -4.02 -0.69 -12.15
C VAL A 131 -4.43 -2.15 -12.37
N LEU A 132 -5.59 -2.36 -13.02
CA LEU A 132 -6.06 -3.70 -13.39
C LEU A 132 -5.09 -4.41 -14.33
N GLU A 133 -4.44 -3.68 -15.24
CA GLU A 133 -3.40 -4.22 -16.13
C GLU A 133 -2.17 -4.70 -15.32
N TYR A 134 -1.67 -3.89 -14.37
CA TYR A 134 -0.58 -4.31 -13.47
C TYR A 134 -0.97 -5.54 -12.65
N MET A 135 -2.17 -5.55 -12.06
CA MET A 135 -2.67 -6.71 -11.32
C MET A 135 -2.75 -7.97 -12.19
N SER A 136 -3.25 -7.84 -13.41
CA SER A 136 -3.45 -8.98 -14.32
C SER A 136 -2.13 -9.61 -14.80
N ASN A 137 -1.08 -8.79 -14.95
CA ASN A 137 0.23 -9.20 -15.44
C ASN A 137 1.17 -9.66 -14.31
N ALA A 138 0.86 -9.41 -13.05
CA ALA A 138 1.66 -9.82 -11.92
C ALA A 138 1.69 -11.35 -11.73
N ASP A 139 2.73 -11.85 -11.10
CA ASP A 139 2.79 -13.24 -10.60
C ASP A 139 2.17 -13.33 -9.20
N VAL A 140 2.32 -12.26 -8.39
CA VAL A 140 1.67 -12.09 -7.09
C VAL A 140 1.07 -10.70 -7.00
N VAL A 141 -0.12 -10.57 -6.42
CA VAL A 141 -0.70 -9.28 -6.04
C VAL A 141 -0.90 -9.22 -4.53
N LEU A 142 -0.41 -8.15 -3.92
CA LEU A 142 -0.64 -7.77 -2.53
C LEU A 142 -1.54 -6.54 -2.54
N ILE A 143 -2.81 -6.72 -2.23
CA ILE A 143 -3.85 -5.73 -2.44
C ILE A 143 -4.54 -5.36 -1.13
N ASP A 144 -4.96 -4.11 -1.04
CA ASP A 144 -5.75 -3.55 0.04
C ASP A 144 -6.91 -4.47 0.46
N GLY A 145 -6.90 -4.86 1.71
CA GLY A 145 -7.92 -5.71 2.35
C GLY A 145 -8.58 -5.02 3.55
N THR A 146 -8.60 -3.68 3.59
CA THR A 146 -8.96 -2.91 4.78
C THR A 146 -10.31 -3.30 5.35
N VAL A 147 -11.38 -3.32 4.56
CA VAL A 147 -12.74 -3.60 5.03
C VAL A 147 -13.49 -4.61 4.18
N TRP A 148 -14.38 -5.37 4.81
CA TRP A 148 -15.28 -6.28 4.11
C TRP A 148 -16.42 -5.54 3.43
N THR A 149 -17.07 -4.60 4.15
CA THR A 149 -18.18 -3.79 3.62
C THR A 149 -17.86 -2.30 3.73
N ASN A 150 -18.40 -1.50 2.80
CA ASN A 150 -18.16 -0.05 2.77
C ASN A 150 -18.61 0.67 4.04
N ASP A 151 -19.63 0.17 4.76
CA ASP A 151 -20.20 0.72 5.99
C ASP A 151 -19.67 0.06 7.27
N GLU A 152 -18.59 -0.71 7.20
CA GLU A 152 -18.04 -1.51 8.30
C GLU A 152 -17.79 -0.69 9.56
N MET A 153 -17.21 0.51 9.43
CA MET A 153 -16.89 1.37 10.56
C MET A 153 -18.15 1.79 11.33
N SER A 154 -19.25 2.10 10.63
CA SER A 154 -20.50 2.48 11.27
C SER A 154 -21.22 1.28 11.91
N ARG A 155 -21.14 0.10 11.30
CA ARG A 155 -21.68 -1.15 11.88
C ARG A 155 -21.02 -1.50 13.21
N HIS A 156 -19.75 -1.20 13.36
CA HIS A 156 -18.98 -1.40 14.58
C HIS A 156 -19.06 -0.23 15.58
N GLY A 157 -19.80 0.84 15.24
CA GLY A 157 -19.98 2.00 16.13
C GLY A 157 -18.70 2.82 16.35
N ILE A 158 -17.71 2.72 15.43
CA ILE A 158 -16.43 3.42 15.54
C ILE A 158 -16.57 4.85 15.04
N ASN A 159 -17.10 5.03 13.83
CA ASN A 159 -17.43 6.31 13.24
C ASN A 159 -18.48 6.13 12.13
N ASN A 160 -18.93 7.23 11.50
CA ASN A 160 -19.93 7.19 10.44
C ASN A 160 -19.33 7.29 9.03
N LYS A 161 -18.00 7.18 8.89
CA LYS A 161 -17.36 7.27 7.58
C LYS A 161 -17.51 5.96 6.82
N LEU A 162 -17.73 6.08 5.52
CA LEU A 162 -17.64 4.96 4.58
C LEU A 162 -16.17 4.66 4.25
N ALA A 163 -15.86 3.43 3.90
CA ALA A 163 -14.53 3.04 3.47
C ALA A 163 -14.07 3.86 2.25
N SER A 164 -14.97 4.12 1.31
CA SER A 164 -14.73 4.97 0.14
C SER A 164 -14.35 6.41 0.49
N GLU A 165 -14.85 6.96 1.61
CA GLU A 165 -14.47 8.29 2.12
C GLU A 165 -13.10 8.28 2.81
N MET A 166 -12.60 7.10 3.14
CA MET A 166 -11.28 6.88 3.73
C MET A 166 -10.22 6.46 2.70
N GLY A 167 -10.63 6.31 1.43
CA GLY A 167 -9.75 5.94 0.34
C GLY A 167 -9.59 4.43 0.12
N HIS A 168 -10.53 3.62 0.63
CA HIS A 168 -10.49 2.16 0.50
C HIS A 168 -11.70 1.61 -0.26
N LEU A 169 -11.43 0.71 -1.20
CA LEU A 169 -12.45 -0.08 -1.87
C LEU A 169 -12.79 -1.30 -1.01
N ASP A 170 -14.06 -1.49 -0.70
CA ASP A 170 -14.48 -2.66 0.08
C ASP A 170 -14.41 -3.96 -0.73
N GLN A 171 -14.36 -5.08 -0.01
CA GLN A 171 -14.16 -6.39 -0.63
C GLN A 171 -15.44 -6.95 -1.24
N SER A 172 -16.58 -6.80 -0.57
CA SER A 172 -17.79 -7.59 -0.84
C SER A 172 -18.80 -6.95 -1.79
N SER A 173 -18.71 -5.65 -2.06
CA SER A 173 -19.66 -4.99 -2.97
C SER A 173 -19.46 -5.39 -4.43
N LYS A 174 -20.49 -5.15 -5.24
CA LYS A 174 -20.38 -5.30 -6.69
C LYS A 174 -19.33 -4.34 -7.25
N GLY A 175 -18.35 -4.86 -7.99
CA GLY A 175 -17.18 -4.12 -8.46
C GLY A 175 -16.11 -3.93 -7.38
N GLY A 176 -16.25 -4.56 -6.22
CA GLY A 176 -15.27 -4.54 -5.13
C GLY A 176 -14.03 -5.40 -5.41
N ILE A 177 -13.13 -5.42 -4.43
CA ILE A 177 -11.84 -6.09 -4.56
C ILE A 177 -12.00 -7.60 -4.84
N MET A 178 -12.90 -8.27 -4.14
CA MET A 178 -13.11 -9.71 -4.29
C MET A 178 -13.58 -10.08 -5.71
N GLU A 179 -14.54 -9.34 -6.27
CA GLU A 179 -15.03 -9.57 -7.64
C GLU A 179 -13.90 -9.39 -8.65
N THR A 180 -13.11 -8.33 -8.51
CA THR A 180 -11.96 -8.08 -9.38
C THR A 180 -10.92 -9.20 -9.28
N LEU A 181 -10.49 -9.55 -8.06
CA LEU A 181 -9.50 -10.61 -7.85
C LEU A 181 -9.98 -11.97 -8.35
N SER A 182 -11.27 -12.28 -8.20
CA SER A 182 -11.84 -13.55 -8.68
C SER A 182 -11.73 -13.72 -10.19
N ASN A 183 -11.74 -12.62 -10.93
CA ASN A 183 -11.60 -12.63 -12.38
C ASN A 183 -10.15 -12.72 -12.87
N LEU A 184 -9.15 -12.47 -12.02
CA LEU A 184 -7.74 -12.61 -12.36
C LEU A 184 -7.34 -14.08 -12.32
N LYS A 185 -6.74 -14.56 -13.41
CA LYS A 185 -6.36 -15.99 -13.56
C LYS A 185 -4.90 -16.26 -13.22
N LYS A 186 -4.00 -15.31 -13.53
CA LYS A 186 -2.55 -15.50 -13.40
C LYS A 186 -2.05 -15.36 -11.98
N PRO A 187 -2.35 -14.24 -11.24
CA PRO A 187 -1.64 -13.95 -10.00
C PRO A 187 -2.08 -14.84 -8.83
N ARG A 188 -1.14 -15.14 -7.95
CA ARG A 188 -1.42 -15.44 -6.55
C ARG A 188 -1.97 -14.16 -5.90
N LYS A 189 -3.07 -14.25 -5.15
CA LYS A 189 -3.85 -13.11 -4.66
C LYS A 189 -3.84 -13.08 -3.16
N ILE A 190 -3.31 -12.01 -2.57
CA ILE A 190 -3.14 -11.89 -1.12
C ILE A 190 -3.68 -10.54 -0.68
N LEU A 191 -4.64 -10.55 0.25
CA LEU A 191 -5.11 -9.34 0.91
C LEU A 191 -4.16 -8.95 2.03
N ILE A 192 -3.81 -7.68 2.07
CA ILE A 192 -2.96 -7.03 3.06
C ILE A 192 -3.69 -5.82 3.66
N HIS A 193 -3.07 -5.09 4.59
CA HIS A 193 -3.63 -3.86 5.15
C HIS A 193 -5.06 -4.05 5.68
N ILE A 194 -5.23 -5.01 6.58
CA ILE A 194 -6.55 -5.46 7.04
C ILE A 194 -6.91 -4.75 8.34
N ASN A 195 -8.03 -4.04 8.36
CA ASN A 195 -8.50 -3.40 9.57
C ASN A 195 -8.94 -4.45 10.61
N ASN A 196 -8.74 -4.14 11.88
CA ASN A 196 -9.08 -5.03 12.98
C ASN A 196 -10.60 -5.29 13.15
N THR A 197 -11.46 -4.52 12.47
CA THR A 197 -12.91 -4.75 12.38
C THR A 197 -13.28 -5.77 11.31
N ASN A 198 -12.38 -6.03 10.36
CA ASN A 198 -12.68 -6.87 9.22
C ASN A 198 -12.85 -8.34 9.64
N PRO A 199 -14.01 -8.96 9.36
CA PRO A 199 -14.27 -10.34 9.77
C PRO A 199 -13.32 -11.38 9.16
N ILE A 200 -12.62 -11.05 8.07
CA ILE A 200 -11.67 -11.98 7.43
C ILE A 200 -10.45 -12.31 8.29
N LEU A 201 -10.17 -11.54 9.35
CA LEU A 201 -9.11 -11.87 10.32
C LEU A 201 -9.42 -13.15 11.12
N ARG A 202 -10.68 -13.50 11.24
CA ARG A 202 -11.08 -14.75 11.87
C ARG A 202 -11.09 -15.87 10.84
N GLU A 203 -10.28 -16.89 11.05
CA GLU A 203 -10.14 -18.04 10.13
C GLU A 203 -11.44 -18.84 9.96
N ASP A 204 -12.31 -18.83 10.96
CA ASP A 204 -13.58 -19.53 10.99
C ASP A 204 -14.77 -18.71 10.46
N SER A 205 -14.57 -17.43 10.10
CA SER A 205 -15.63 -16.56 9.58
C SER A 205 -16.16 -17.02 8.22
N ASP A 206 -17.39 -16.68 7.92
CA ASP A 206 -17.99 -17.00 6.62
C ASP A 206 -17.34 -16.19 5.49
N GLU A 207 -16.94 -14.96 5.78
CA GLU A 207 -16.20 -14.10 4.87
C GLU A 207 -14.85 -14.70 4.48
N ARG A 208 -14.12 -15.28 5.46
CA ARG A 208 -12.85 -15.98 5.20
C ARG A 208 -13.07 -17.21 4.33
N LYS A 209 -14.14 -17.99 4.56
CA LYS A 209 -14.49 -19.14 3.72
C LYS A 209 -14.83 -18.74 2.29
N ILE A 210 -15.52 -17.59 2.12
CA ILE A 210 -15.81 -17.04 0.80
C ILE A 210 -14.50 -16.71 0.06
N LEU A 211 -13.56 -15.98 0.67
CA LEU A 211 -12.25 -15.69 0.08
C LEU A 211 -11.50 -16.96 -0.33
N ASN A 212 -11.45 -17.94 0.56
CA ASN A 212 -10.81 -19.24 0.28
C ASN A 212 -11.41 -19.94 -0.94
N SER A 213 -12.74 -19.87 -1.12
CA SER A 213 -13.42 -20.46 -2.28
C SER A 213 -13.06 -19.79 -3.62
N HIS A 214 -12.57 -18.54 -3.57
CA HIS A 214 -12.07 -17.79 -4.72
C HIS A 214 -10.53 -17.81 -4.85
N ASN A 215 -9.83 -18.64 -4.05
CA ASN A 215 -8.37 -18.68 -3.98
C ASN A 215 -7.75 -17.30 -3.69
N ILE A 216 -8.34 -16.55 -2.77
CA ILE A 216 -7.84 -15.29 -2.26
C ILE A 216 -7.33 -15.54 -0.84
N GLU A 217 -6.06 -15.30 -0.63
CA GLU A 217 -5.38 -15.46 0.65
C GLU A 217 -5.50 -14.19 1.49
N VAL A 218 -5.37 -14.35 2.80
CA VAL A 218 -5.28 -13.24 3.76
C VAL A 218 -3.89 -13.32 4.39
N SER A 219 -3.15 -12.23 4.34
CA SER A 219 -1.80 -12.15 4.90
C SER A 219 -1.79 -12.26 6.42
N TYR A 220 -0.64 -12.64 6.95
CA TYR A 220 -0.33 -12.66 8.37
C TYR A 220 1.14 -12.25 8.58
N ASP A 221 1.46 -11.78 9.78
CA ASP A 221 2.81 -11.36 10.13
C ASP A 221 3.82 -12.51 10.01
N GLY A 222 4.89 -12.29 9.27
CA GLY A 222 5.89 -13.31 9.00
C GLY A 222 5.54 -14.27 7.85
N MET A 223 4.55 -13.94 7.02
CA MET A 223 4.20 -14.72 5.83
C MET A 223 5.34 -14.70 4.80
N ASP A 224 5.86 -15.87 4.45
CA ASP A 224 6.81 -16.01 3.35
C ASP A 224 6.08 -16.04 2.01
N ILE A 225 6.49 -15.13 1.10
CA ILE A 225 5.93 -15.04 -0.25
C ILE A 225 7.01 -15.40 -1.26
N ILE A 226 6.90 -16.61 -1.81
CA ILE A 226 7.78 -17.09 -2.88
C ILE A 226 7.08 -16.84 -4.20
N ILE A 227 7.82 -16.25 -5.16
CA ILE A 227 7.34 -15.90 -6.50
C ILE A 227 7.99 -16.81 -7.56
#